data_fb69611985eefc342e9f9dd98d60fc35
#
_entry.id   fb69611985eefc342e9f9dd98d60fc35
#
_cell.length_a   1.000
_cell.length_b   1.000
_cell.length_c   1.000
_cell.angle_alpha   90.00
_cell.angle_beta   90.00
_cell.angle_gamma   90.00
#
_symmetry.space_group_name_H-M   'P 1'
#
loop_
_entity.id
_entity.type
_entity.pdbx_description
1 polymer ?
#
loop_
_entity_poly.entity_id
_entity_poly.type
_entity_poly.pdbx_seq_one_letter_code
_entity_poly.pdbx_strand_id
1 'polypeptide(L)'
;MKNRIKGWSIKRDKILVSYDVEKLYPSIPISKALELIECLLKCKKNLPEITTFSVTSIMKLLKWIFSLTYCEYNGSHYVLDCGPIGLSVVGEVAIIYMEDFQMRAKSEDYPELEKWPWYVDDSVLKSRRNRSTEI
;
A
#
# COMPACT_ATOMS: atom_id res chain seq x y z
N MET A 1 9.32 -9.56 -7.31
CA MET A 1 8.80 -10.67 -6.49
C MET A 1 9.66 -11.93 -6.53
N LYS A 2 10.07 -12.46 -7.71
CA LYS A 2 10.86 -13.72 -7.85
C LYS A 2 12.07 -13.82 -6.92
N ASN A 3 12.83 -12.74 -6.72
CA ASN A 3 14.03 -12.76 -5.86
C ASN A 3 13.71 -12.80 -4.36
N ARG A 4 12.52 -12.37 -3.93
CA ARG A 4 12.10 -12.37 -2.51
C ARG A 4 11.61 -13.74 -2.02
N ILE A 5 11.16 -14.59 -2.95
CA ILE A 5 10.67 -15.95 -2.65
C ILE A 5 11.69 -17.03 -2.99
N LYS A 6 12.81 -16.67 -3.63
CA LYS A 6 13.89 -17.59 -3.98
C LYS A 6 14.51 -18.18 -2.70
N GLY A 7 14.58 -19.52 -2.63
CA GLY A 7 15.09 -20.22 -1.45
C GLY A 7 14.07 -20.50 -0.35
N TRP A 8 12.77 -20.22 -0.58
CA TRP A 8 11.74 -20.66 0.36
C TRP A 8 11.57 -22.17 0.29
N SER A 9 11.71 -22.83 1.43
CA SER A 9 11.34 -24.24 1.60
C SER A 9 9.91 -24.31 2.11
N ILE A 10 9.06 -25.08 1.42
CA ILE A 10 7.67 -25.31 1.81
C ILE A 10 7.61 -26.67 2.48
N LYS A 11 7.37 -26.69 3.78
CA LYS A 11 7.13 -27.91 4.54
C LYS A 11 5.70 -28.41 4.28
N ARG A 12 5.42 -29.68 4.59
CA ARG A 12 4.09 -30.30 4.36
C ARG A 12 2.95 -29.62 5.12
N ASP A 13 3.25 -28.92 6.22
CA ASP A 13 2.32 -28.19 7.07
C ASP A 13 2.12 -26.72 6.62
N LYS A 14 2.69 -26.31 5.47
CA LYS A 14 2.66 -24.96 4.96
C LYS A 14 1.98 -24.89 3.60
N ILE A 15 1.31 -23.77 3.36
CA ILE A 15 0.73 -23.42 2.08
C ILE A 15 1.27 -22.07 1.60
N LEU A 16 1.33 -21.91 0.29
CA LEU A 16 1.52 -20.60 -0.36
C LEU A 16 0.17 -20.15 -0.89
N VAL A 17 -0.18 -18.93 -0.56
CA VAL A 17 -1.38 -18.28 -1.06
C VAL A 17 -0.97 -17.00 -1.78
N SER A 18 -1.44 -16.83 -3.00
CA SER A 18 -1.26 -15.58 -3.75
C SER A 18 -2.53 -14.75 -3.62
N TYR A 19 -2.36 -13.48 -3.34
CA TYR A 19 -3.43 -12.49 -3.34
C TYR A 19 -3.07 -11.36 -4.31
N ASP A 20 -4.07 -10.89 -5.00
CA ASP A 20 -4.04 -9.70 -5.83
C ASP A 20 -4.99 -8.66 -5.25
N VAL A 21 -4.57 -7.40 -5.21
CA VAL A 21 -5.43 -6.31 -4.74
C VAL A 21 -6.21 -5.77 -5.93
N GLU A 22 -7.46 -6.17 -6.02
CA GLU A 22 -8.32 -5.68 -7.09
C GLU A 22 -8.48 -4.17 -7.03
N LYS A 23 -8.15 -3.49 -8.14
CA LYS A 23 -8.27 -2.03 -8.28
C LYS A 23 -7.54 -1.26 -7.17
N LEU A 24 -6.27 -1.63 -6.89
CA LEU A 24 -5.47 -1.05 -5.80
C LEU A 24 -5.60 0.48 -5.73
N TYR A 25 -5.28 1.19 -6.80
CA TYR A 25 -5.26 2.66 -6.80
C TYR A 25 -6.62 3.30 -6.50
N PRO A 26 -7.73 2.89 -7.14
CA PRO A 26 -9.05 3.40 -6.79
C PRO A 26 -9.52 3.01 -5.39
N SER A 27 -8.98 1.94 -4.82
CA SER A 27 -9.40 1.42 -3.51
C SER A 27 -8.68 2.08 -2.33
N ILE A 28 -7.62 2.87 -2.58
CA ILE A 28 -6.89 3.54 -1.51
C ILE A 28 -7.68 4.74 -1.01
N PRO A 29 -8.03 4.79 0.29
CA PRO A 29 -8.66 5.96 0.89
C PRO A 29 -7.62 7.07 1.03
N ILE A 30 -7.61 8.03 0.10
CA ILE A 30 -6.60 9.09 0.00
C ILE A 30 -6.44 9.88 1.30
N SER A 31 -7.53 10.20 1.99
CA SER A 31 -7.48 10.90 3.27
C SER A 31 -6.61 10.17 4.31
N LYS A 32 -6.84 8.86 4.49
CA LYS A 32 -6.06 8.03 5.42
C LYS A 32 -4.61 7.87 4.98
N ALA A 33 -4.37 7.74 3.68
CA ALA A 33 -3.02 7.66 3.15
C ALA A 33 -2.24 8.96 3.39
N LEU A 34 -2.88 10.12 3.23
CA LEU A 34 -2.27 11.41 3.52
C LEU A 34 -1.96 11.61 5.01
N GLU A 35 -2.86 11.18 5.90
CA GLU A 35 -2.62 11.20 7.35
C GLU A 35 -1.40 10.34 7.73
N LEU A 36 -1.30 9.15 7.15
CA LEU A 36 -0.15 8.27 7.33
C LEU A 36 1.15 8.91 6.85
N ILE A 37 1.15 9.48 5.65
CA ILE A 37 2.31 10.17 5.08
C ILE A 37 2.73 11.34 5.99
N GLU A 38 1.80 12.12 6.48
CA GLU A 38 2.09 13.22 7.41
C GLU A 38 2.79 12.71 8.67
N CYS A 39 2.29 11.62 9.25
CA CYS A 39 2.90 10.98 10.42
C CYS A 39 4.33 10.52 10.12
N LEU A 40 4.53 9.83 9.01
CA LEU A 40 5.85 9.35 8.59
C LEU A 40 6.85 10.49 8.36
N LEU A 41 6.42 11.57 7.70
CA LEU A 41 7.26 12.74 7.48
C LEU A 41 7.66 13.43 8.79
N LYS A 42 6.72 13.55 9.76
CA LYS A 42 7.01 14.12 11.09
C LYS A 42 8.00 13.27 11.89
N CYS A 43 7.95 11.95 11.73
CA CYS A 43 8.86 11.02 12.40
C CYS A 43 10.26 10.98 11.78
N LYS A 44 10.43 11.47 10.55
CA LYS A 44 11.68 11.38 9.80
C LYS A 44 12.66 12.47 10.21
N LYS A 45 13.57 12.17 11.15
CA LYS A 45 14.53 13.13 11.72
C LYS A 45 15.47 13.77 10.69
N ASN A 46 15.84 13.05 9.63
CA ASN A 46 16.75 13.52 8.58
C ASN A 46 16.03 14.17 7.39
N LEU A 47 14.76 14.53 7.52
CA LEU A 47 14.01 15.19 6.44
C LEU A 47 14.68 16.49 5.96
N PRO A 48 15.23 17.36 6.82
CA PRO A 48 15.92 18.58 6.39
C PRO A 48 17.18 18.35 5.55
N GLU A 49 17.78 17.17 5.65
CA GLU A 49 18.94 16.78 4.84
C GLU A 49 18.54 16.36 3.42
N ILE A 50 17.29 15.93 3.25
CA ILE A 50 16.74 15.40 2.00
C ILE A 50 16.06 16.48 1.18
N THR A 51 15.37 17.41 1.84
CA THR A 51 14.58 18.45 1.20
C THR A 51 14.52 19.73 2.04
N THR A 52 14.42 20.86 1.35
CA THR A 52 14.19 22.17 1.97
C THR A 52 12.71 22.42 2.30
N PHE A 53 11.81 21.58 1.81
CA PHE A 53 10.38 21.72 2.07
C PHE A 53 10.03 21.30 3.49
N SER A 54 9.23 22.09 4.18
CA SER A 54 8.62 21.70 5.45
C SER A 54 7.57 20.61 5.25
N VAL A 55 7.30 19.83 6.29
CA VAL A 55 6.21 18.83 6.29
C VAL A 55 4.88 19.48 5.85
N THR A 56 4.59 20.66 6.39
CA THR A 56 3.38 21.42 6.04
C THR A 56 3.31 21.76 4.56
N SER A 57 4.43 22.14 3.95
CA SER A 57 4.49 22.47 2.51
C SER A 57 4.28 21.24 1.66
N ILE A 58 4.91 20.11 2.01
CA ILE A 58 4.73 18.83 1.33
C ILE A 58 3.25 18.39 1.39
N MET A 59 2.65 18.45 2.58
CA MET A 59 1.25 18.06 2.75
C MET A 59 0.28 18.96 2.01
N LYS A 60 0.54 20.26 1.95
CA LYS A 60 -0.25 21.19 1.11
C LYS A 60 -0.19 20.83 -0.36
N LEU A 61 1.01 20.53 -0.87
CA LEU A 61 1.19 20.14 -2.27
C LEU A 61 0.47 18.82 -2.58
N LEU A 62 0.59 17.81 -1.72
CA LEU A 62 -0.09 16.53 -1.90
C LEU A 62 -1.63 16.71 -1.92
N LYS A 63 -2.17 17.43 -0.93
CA LYS A 63 -3.62 17.72 -0.87
C LYS A 63 -4.09 18.46 -2.12
N TRP A 64 -3.31 19.44 -2.60
CA TRP A 64 -3.62 20.18 -3.81
C TRP A 64 -3.61 19.28 -5.05
N ILE A 65 -2.60 18.43 -5.22
CA ILE A 65 -2.52 17.47 -6.33
C ILE A 65 -3.77 16.57 -6.36
N PHE A 66 -4.15 15.99 -5.23
CA PHE A 66 -5.32 15.11 -5.16
C PHE A 66 -6.66 15.86 -5.32
N SER A 67 -6.73 17.14 -4.99
CA SER A 67 -7.93 17.95 -5.20
C SER A 67 -8.16 18.35 -6.66
N LEU A 68 -7.14 18.23 -7.51
CA LEU A 68 -7.21 18.59 -8.94
C LEU A 68 -7.41 17.37 -9.85
N THR A 69 -7.71 16.21 -9.28
CA THR A 69 -7.94 15.00 -10.08
C THR A 69 -9.36 14.98 -10.62
N TYR A 70 -9.48 15.01 -11.93
CA TYR A 70 -10.77 14.94 -12.62
C TYR A 70 -10.66 14.08 -13.88
N CYS A 71 -11.78 13.57 -14.34
CA CYS A 71 -11.90 12.92 -15.64
C CYS A 71 -13.06 13.51 -16.43
N GLU A 72 -12.99 13.37 -17.74
CA GLU A 72 -14.09 13.68 -18.64
C GLU A 72 -14.73 12.38 -19.15
N TYR A 73 -16.05 12.34 -19.07
CA TYR A 73 -16.82 11.23 -19.64
C TYR A 73 -18.11 11.78 -20.27
N ASN A 74 -18.35 11.47 -21.54
CA ASN A 74 -19.48 11.96 -22.32
C ASN A 74 -19.67 13.48 -22.30
N GLY A 75 -18.57 14.26 -22.37
CA GLY A 75 -18.60 15.72 -22.34
C GLY A 75 -18.85 16.33 -20.96
N SER A 76 -18.94 15.53 -19.91
CA SER A 76 -19.11 15.97 -18.53
C SER A 76 -17.83 15.72 -17.74
N HIS A 77 -17.50 16.64 -16.80
CA HIS A 77 -16.33 16.52 -15.94
C HIS A 77 -16.74 15.97 -14.58
N TYR A 78 -15.95 15.02 -14.08
CA TYR A 78 -16.15 14.37 -12.79
C TYR A 78 -14.89 14.51 -11.95
N VAL A 79 -15.05 14.91 -10.70
CA VAL A 79 -13.95 14.90 -9.73
C VAL A 79 -13.74 13.46 -9.25
N LEU A 80 -12.48 13.01 -9.21
CA LEU A 80 -12.14 11.69 -8.72
C LEU A 80 -11.87 11.75 -7.21
N ASP A 81 -12.57 10.92 -6.45
CA ASP A 81 -12.37 10.73 -5.01
C ASP A 81 -11.45 9.52 -4.70
N CYS A 82 -10.54 9.25 -5.63
CA CYS A 82 -9.64 8.10 -5.55
C CYS A 82 -8.30 8.43 -6.19
N GLY A 83 -7.33 7.52 -6.07
CA GLY A 83 -6.04 7.61 -6.74
C GLY A 83 -6.16 7.33 -8.25
N PRO A 84 -6.08 8.34 -9.13
CA PRO A 84 -6.20 8.09 -10.56
C PRO A 84 -4.97 7.37 -11.10
N ILE A 85 -5.21 6.41 -12.00
CA ILE A 85 -4.15 5.75 -12.74
C ILE A 85 -3.48 6.77 -13.67
N GLY A 86 -2.14 6.81 -13.66
CA GLY A 86 -1.35 7.73 -14.48
C GLY A 86 -0.78 8.94 -13.73
N LEU A 87 -1.23 9.21 -12.53
CA LEU A 87 -0.61 10.18 -11.64
C LEU A 87 0.54 9.51 -10.88
N SER A 88 1.79 9.90 -11.16
CA SER A 88 2.99 9.22 -10.62
C SER A 88 3.02 9.13 -9.10
N VAL A 89 2.55 10.17 -8.40
CA VAL A 89 2.52 10.19 -6.93
C VAL A 89 1.59 9.13 -6.34
N VAL A 90 0.58 8.68 -7.07
CA VAL A 90 -0.37 7.66 -6.58
C VAL A 90 0.30 6.32 -6.36
N GLY A 91 1.27 5.95 -7.21
CA GLY A 91 2.05 4.74 -7.03
C GLY A 91 2.80 4.73 -5.70
N GLU A 92 3.48 5.83 -5.36
CA GLU A 92 4.21 5.98 -4.09
C GLU A 92 3.26 5.98 -2.88
N VAL A 93 2.13 6.69 -2.99
CA VAL A 93 1.10 6.69 -1.94
C VAL A 93 0.54 5.29 -1.72
N ALA A 94 0.32 4.53 -2.79
CA ALA A 94 -0.13 3.15 -2.71
C ALA A 94 0.87 2.25 -2.00
N ILE A 95 2.16 2.38 -2.31
CA ILE A 95 3.24 1.63 -1.66
C ILE A 95 3.24 1.92 -0.16
N ILE A 96 3.25 3.18 0.23
CA ILE A 96 3.27 3.60 1.63
C ILE A 96 2.04 3.07 2.38
N TYR A 97 0.86 3.17 1.77
CA TYR A 97 -0.38 2.68 2.36
C TYR A 97 -0.38 1.16 2.54
N MET A 98 0.09 0.42 1.55
CA MET A 98 0.19 -1.03 1.61
C MET A 98 1.24 -1.52 2.61
N GLU A 99 2.35 -0.80 2.79
CA GLU A 99 3.35 -1.09 3.83
C GLU A 99 2.74 -0.97 5.23
N ASP A 100 2.02 0.11 5.51
CA ASP A 100 1.32 0.30 6.78
C ASP A 100 0.25 -0.78 7.01
N PHE A 101 -0.57 -1.06 5.98
CA PHE A 101 -1.55 -2.13 6.03
C PHE A 101 -0.93 -3.47 6.40
N GLN A 102 0.19 -3.82 5.77
CA GLN A 102 0.91 -5.06 6.04
C GLN A 102 1.51 -5.09 7.46
N MET A 103 2.05 -3.96 7.94
CA MET A 103 2.57 -3.87 9.31
C MET A 103 1.47 -4.07 10.34
N ARG A 104 0.30 -3.46 10.15
CA ARG A 104 -0.86 -3.63 11.02
C ARG A 104 -1.38 -5.06 11.00
N ALA A 105 -1.54 -5.64 9.82
CA ALA A 105 -1.97 -7.03 9.69
C ALA A 105 -1.02 -8.04 10.35
N LYS A 106 0.29 -7.76 10.40
CA LYS A 106 1.26 -8.59 11.13
C LYS A 106 1.23 -8.39 12.64
N SER A 107 0.86 -7.20 13.11
CA SER A 107 0.76 -6.89 14.55
C SER A 107 -0.52 -7.42 15.18
N GLU A 108 -1.57 -7.59 14.40
CA GLU A 108 -2.82 -8.23 14.82
C GLU A 108 -2.60 -9.74 14.78
N ASP A 109 -2.11 -10.31 15.87
CA ASP A 109 -1.96 -11.73 16.22
C ASP A 109 -2.39 -12.80 15.17
N TYR A 110 -1.80 -12.72 13.98
CA TYR A 110 -1.86 -13.80 13.01
C TYR A 110 -0.54 -14.59 13.06
N PRO A 111 -0.31 -15.43 14.09
CA PRO A 111 0.95 -16.19 14.25
C PRO A 111 1.19 -17.17 13.12
N GLU A 112 0.18 -17.37 12.27
CA GLU A 112 0.23 -18.24 11.10
C GLU A 112 0.94 -17.57 9.91
N LEU A 113 1.08 -16.22 9.90
CA LEU A 113 1.70 -15.46 8.83
C LEU A 113 3.21 -15.43 9.02
N GLU A 114 3.93 -16.37 8.43
CA GLU A 114 5.40 -16.44 8.56
C GLU A 114 6.12 -15.44 7.66
N LYS A 115 5.68 -15.32 6.41
CA LYS A 115 6.30 -14.45 5.40
C LYS A 115 5.24 -13.91 4.45
N TRP A 116 5.24 -12.61 4.26
CA TRP A 116 4.33 -11.92 3.36
C TRP A 116 5.06 -10.85 2.55
N PRO A 117 5.83 -11.22 1.52
CA PRO A 117 6.32 -10.27 0.54
C PRO A 117 5.21 -9.85 -0.41
N TRP A 118 5.23 -8.60 -0.79
CA TRP A 118 4.31 -8.01 -1.74
C TRP A 118 5.07 -7.16 -2.76
N TYR A 119 4.46 -6.90 -3.89
CA TYR A 119 4.96 -6.03 -4.93
C TYR A 119 3.79 -5.35 -5.62
N VAL A 120 3.58 -4.07 -5.30
CA VAL A 120 2.46 -3.23 -5.75
C VAL A 120 1.11 -3.86 -5.37
N ASP A 121 0.42 -4.53 -6.27
CA ASP A 121 -0.86 -5.22 -6.11
C ASP A 121 -0.71 -6.71 -5.80
N ASP A 122 0.38 -7.33 -6.26
CA ASP A 122 0.66 -8.75 -6.06
C ASP A 122 1.23 -9.05 -4.68
N SER A 123 0.70 -10.03 -3.98
CA SER A 123 1.28 -10.54 -2.74
C SER A 123 1.31 -12.06 -2.67
N VAL A 124 2.32 -12.60 -1.98
CA VAL A 124 2.44 -14.03 -1.73
C VAL A 124 2.60 -14.25 -0.24
N LEU A 125 1.74 -15.05 0.32
CA LEU A 125 1.70 -15.38 1.72
C LEU A 125 2.16 -16.80 1.96
N LYS A 126 3.05 -17.00 2.93
CA LYS A 126 3.39 -18.31 3.47
C LYS A 126 2.71 -18.47 4.83
N SER A 127 1.75 -19.36 4.92
CA SER A 127 0.96 -19.61 6.12
C SER A 127 1.00 -21.07 6.56
N ARG A 128 0.64 -21.35 7.80
CA ARG A 128 0.35 -22.70 8.25
C ARG A 128 -0.93 -23.21 7.60
N ARG A 129 -0.92 -24.49 7.24
CA ARG A 129 -2.11 -25.18 6.76
C ARG A 129 -3.04 -25.42 7.95
N ASN A 130 -4.16 -24.74 8.00
CA ASN A 130 -5.16 -25.03 9.02
C ASN A 130 -5.92 -26.33 8.64
N ARG A 131 -5.92 -27.34 9.48
CA ARG A 131 -6.58 -28.64 9.19
C ARG A 131 -8.11 -28.56 9.15
N SER A 132 -8.66 -27.39 9.49
CA SER A 132 -10.13 -27.19 9.56
C SER A 132 -10.77 -26.86 8.20
N THR A 133 -10.02 -26.85 7.09
CA THR A 133 -10.54 -26.49 5.75
C THR A 133 -10.52 -27.69 4.80
N GLU A 134 -10.53 -28.91 5.32
CA GLU A 134 -10.86 -30.09 4.52
C GLU A 134 -12.38 -30.32 4.64
N ILE A 135 -13.14 -29.75 3.68
CA ILE A 135 -14.52 -30.14 3.35
C ILE A 135 -14.45 -30.87 2.03
#